data_d36312e240f482b93d22b818583bcb84
#
_entry.id   d36312e240f482b93d22b818583bcb84
#
_cell.length_a   1.000
_cell.length_b   1.000
_cell.length_c   1.000
_cell.angle_alpha   90.00
_cell.angle_beta   90.00
_cell.angle_gamma   90.00
#
_symmetry.space_group_name_H-M   'P 1'
#
loop_
_entity.id
_entity.type
_entity.pdbx_description
1 polymer ?
#
loop_
_entity_poly.entity_id
_entity_poly.type
_entity_poly.pdbx_seq_one_letter_code
_entity_poly.pdbx_strand_id
1 'polypeptide(L)'
;MLDALAQGGVPLVGLDPAMTLVYRQEYAKLPRMVRLPSVLLPQEWLLDALPAEAPPRAVPGDFRLLAHCTEKTNAPAAAALWPRVFARAGLRLEAQASGCCGMSGTYGHEQRNLQTSQRIFSQSWAPLLAAEPAPAEFLATGYSCRSQVERLQARRLRHPVEVLAQLYGAGCEEDAATAR
;
A
#
# COMPACT_ATOMS: atom_id res chain seq x y z
N MET A 1 -19.21 -16.16 -1.60
CA MET A 1 -19.38 -14.69 -1.46
C MET A 1 -18.51 -13.91 -2.48
N LEU A 2 -17.20 -14.06 -2.51
CA LEU A 2 -16.35 -13.37 -3.50
C LEU A 2 -16.71 -13.71 -4.95
N ASP A 3 -17.03 -14.99 -5.24
CA ASP A 3 -17.48 -15.42 -6.58
C ASP A 3 -18.75 -14.72 -7.04
N ALA A 4 -19.70 -14.50 -6.14
CA ALA A 4 -20.96 -13.82 -6.46
C ALA A 4 -20.71 -12.34 -6.81
N LEU A 5 -19.78 -11.67 -6.12
CA LEU A 5 -19.38 -10.29 -6.42
C LEU A 5 -18.66 -10.21 -7.78
N ALA A 6 -17.76 -11.15 -8.04
CA ALA A 6 -17.03 -11.21 -9.30
C ALA A 6 -17.95 -11.48 -10.50
N GLN A 7 -18.98 -12.31 -10.33
CA GLN A 7 -20.00 -12.58 -11.35
C GLN A 7 -20.86 -11.35 -11.66
N GLY A 8 -21.03 -10.45 -10.69
CA GLY A 8 -21.70 -9.16 -10.86
C GLY A 8 -20.86 -8.10 -11.59
N GLY A 9 -19.67 -8.42 -12.06
CA GLY A 9 -18.77 -7.47 -12.75
C GLY A 9 -18.12 -6.45 -11.81
N VAL A 10 -18.26 -6.61 -10.49
CA VAL A 10 -17.63 -5.72 -9.51
C VAL A 10 -16.15 -6.07 -9.35
N PRO A 11 -15.22 -5.13 -9.54
CA PRO A 11 -13.81 -5.40 -9.34
C PRO A 11 -13.51 -5.68 -7.86
N LEU A 12 -12.78 -6.76 -7.59
CA LEU A 12 -12.30 -7.09 -6.26
C LEU A 12 -10.89 -6.52 -6.09
N VAL A 13 -10.71 -5.65 -5.11
CA VAL A 13 -9.42 -4.99 -4.84
C VAL A 13 -8.98 -5.29 -3.42
N GLY A 14 -7.80 -5.86 -3.26
CA GLY A 14 -7.20 -6.15 -1.96
C GLY A 14 -6.23 -5.06 -1.55
N LEU A 15 -6.50 -4.38 -0.44
CA LEU A 15 -5.70 -3.23 0.01
C LEU A 15 -4.32 -3.60 0.57
N ASP A 16 -4.22 -4.74 1.25
CA ASP A 16 -2.93 -5.21 1.78
C ASP A 16 -2.27 -6.18 0.80
N PRO A 17 -1.05 -5.89 0.31
CA PRO A 17 -0.40 -6.72 -0.69
C PRO A 17 -0.06 -8.12 -0.18
N ALA A 18 0.24 -8.31 1.10
CA ALA A 18 0.56 -9.63 1.63
C ALA A 18 -0.66 -10.56 1.55
N MET A 19 -1.82 -10.09 2.01
CA MET A 19 -3.06 -10.87 1.98
C MET A 19 -3.56 -11.08 0.56
N THR A 20 -3.50 -10.06 -0.28
CA THR A 20 -3.93 -10.16 -1.69
C THR A 20 -3.10 -11.18 -2.46
N LEU A 21 -1.79 -11.17 -2.28
CA LEU A 21 -0.90 -12.09 -2.99
C LEU A 21 -0.95 -13.51 -2.44
N VAL A 22 -1.19 -13.72 -1.14
CA VAL A 22 -1.51 -15.04 -0.59
C VAL A 22 -2.76 -15.60 -1.25
N TYR A 23 -3.82 -14.79 -1.35
CA TYR A 23 -5.05 -15.20 -2.02
C TYR A 23 -4.81 -15.57 -3.50
N ARG A 24 -4.09 -14.74 -4.25
CA ARG A 24 -3.81 -14.94 -5.68
C ARG A 24 -2.87 -16.13 -5.96
N GLN A 25 -1.91 -16.40 -5.10
CA GLN A 25 -0.81 -17.31 -5.38
C GLN A 25 -0.89 -18.59 -4.56
N GLU A 26 -1.17 -18.50 -3.25
CA GLU A 26 -1.16 -19.67 -2.38
C GLU A 26 -2.48 -20.44 -2.44
N TYR A 27 -3.60 -19.74 -2.42
CA TYR A 27 -4.91 -20.41 -2.50
C TYR A 27 -5.14 -21.08 -3.87
N ALA A 28 -4.55 -20.53 -4.93
CA ALA A 28 -4.58 -21.15 -6.25
C ALA A 28 -3.91 -22.55 -6.31
N LYS A 29 -3.04 -22.87 -5.34
CA LYS A 29 -2.38 -24.17 -5.21
C LYS A 29 -3.23 -25.23 -4.48
N LEU A 30 -4.35 -24.83 -3.87
CA LEU A 30 -5.20 -25.74 -3.11
C LEU A 30 -6.06 -26.61 -4.06
N PRO A 31 -6.00 -27.97 -3.97
CA PRO A 31 -6.64 -28.86 -4.93
C PRO A 31 -8.18 -28.74 -5.00
N ARG A 32 -8.81 -28.19 -3.97
CA ARG A 32 -10.27 -28.07 -3.85
C ARG A 32 -10.83 -26.74 -4.34
N MET A 33 -9.99 -25.80 -4.74
CA MET A 33 -10.43 -24.49 -5.21
C MET A 33 -10.49 -24.50 -6.74
N VAL A 34 -11.66 -24.79 -7.26
CA VAL A 34 -11.89 -24.97 -8.70
C VAL A 34 -11.81 -23.65 -9.47
N ARG A 35 -12.13 -22.53 -8.84
CA ARG A 35 -12.07 -21.20 -9.46
C ARG A 35 -12.00 -20.11 -8.40
N LEU A 36 -10.88 -19.38 -8.38
CA LEU A 36 -10.74 -18.18 -7.57
C LEU A 36 -11.08 -16.95 -8.41
N PRO A 37 -11.89 -16.01 -7.91
CA PRO A 37 -12.08 -14.75 -8.60
C PRO A 37 -10.77 -13.95 -8.62
N SER A 38 -10.56 -13.17 -9.67
CA SER A 38 -9.41 -12.28 -9.76
C SER A 38 -9.53 -11.17 -8.72
N VAL A 39 -8.49 -11.01 -7.89
CA VAL A 39 -8.38 -9.90 -6.95
C VAL A 39 -7.19 -9.05 -7.37
N LEU A 40 -7.43 -7.78 -7.62
CA LEU A 40 -6.43 -6.80 -8.04
C LEU A 40 -5.73 -6.19 -6.83
N LEU A 41 -4.48 -5.78 -7.00
CA LEU A 41 -3.84 -4.83 -6.11
C LEU A 41 -4.38 -3.41 -6.41
N PRO A 42 -4.36 -2.48 -5.45
CA PRO A 42 -4.95 -1.16 -5.64
C PRO A 42 -4.39 -0.42 -6.87
N GLN A 43 -3.08 -0.49 -7.08
CA GLN A 43 -2.43 0.17 -8.21
C GLN A 43 -2.76 -0.44 -9.57
N GLU A 44 -3.07 -1.74 -9.61
CA GLU A 44 -3.52 -2.40 -10.84
C GLU A 44 -4.90 -1.87 -11.26
N TRP A 45 -5.80 -1.73 -10.30
CA TRP A 45 -7.14 -1.20 -10.53
C TRP A 45 -7.14 0.32 -10.78
N LEU A 46 -6.42 1.08 -9.95
CA LEU A 46 -6.40 2.54 -10.02
C LEU A 46 -5.81 3.06 -11.33
N LEU A 47 -4.88 2.33 -11.93
CA LEU A 47 -4.29 2.73 -13.21
C LEU A 47 -5.35 2.90 -14.31
N ASP A 48 -6.39 2.08 -14.28
CA ASP A 48 -7.49 2.15 -15.25
C ASP A 48 -8.70 2.94 -14.73
N ALA A 49 -8.94 2.92 -13.42
CA ALA A 49 -10.11 3.53 -12.80
C ALA A 49 -9.99 5.05 -12.59
N LEU A 50 -8.77 5.57 -12.45
CA LEU A 50 -8.58 7.00 -12.28
C LEU A 50 -8.94 7.78 -13.57
N PRO A 51 -9.54 8.97 -13.46
CA PRO A 51 -9.80 9.85 -14.60
C PRO A 51 -8.53 10.12 -15.41
N ALA A 52 -8.69 10.36 -16.71
CA ALA A 52 -7.57 10.70 -17.59
C ALA A 52 -6.96 12.07 -17.23
N GLU A 53 -7.77 12.96 -16.72
CA GLU A 53 -7.35 14.30 -16.29
C GLU A 53 -7.02 14.29 -14.79
N ALA A 54 -5.92 14.96 -14.43
CA ALA A 54 -5.55 15.16 -13.04
C ALA A 54 -6.63 16.01 -12.34
N PRO A 55 -6.93 15.76 -11.07
CA PRO A 55 -7.90 16.54 -10.33
C PRO A 55 -7.43 17.99 -10.18
N PRO A 56 -8.36 18.97 -10.10
CA PRO A 56 -8.01 20.37 -10.00
C PRO A 56 -7.32 20.73 -8.67
N ARG A 57 -7.38 19.85 -7.68
CA ARG A 57 -6.80 20.06 -6.35
C ARG A 57 -5.37 19.55 -6.33
N ALA A 58 -4.41 20.40 -5.97
CA ALA A 58 -3.04 19.98 -5.73
C ALA A 58 -2.84 19.50 -4.29
N VAL A 59 -2.24 18.34 -4.13
CA VAL A 59 -1.60 17.94 -2.87
C VAL A 59 -0.13 18.27 -3.01
N PRO A 60 0.40 19.25 -2.26
CA PRO A 60 1.79 19.64 -2.40
C PRO A 60 2.72 18.55 -1.87
N GLY A 61 3.82 18.34 -2.56
CA GLY A 61 4.94 17.51 -2.10
C GLY A 61 5.31 16.40 -3.07
N ASP A 62 6.55 15.97 -2.93
CA ASP A 62 7.08 14.74 -3.52
C ASP A 62 6.81 13.57 -2.56
N PHE A 63 6.56 12.39 -3.12
CA PHE A 63 6.31 11.19 -2.34
C PHE A 63 7.40 10.14 -2.57
N ARG A 64 7.74 9.40 -1.53
CA ARG A 64 8.65 8.26 -1.58
C ARG A 64 7.94 7.00 -1.11
N LEU A 65 7.98 5.96 -1.91
CA LEU A 65 7.27 4.70 -1.63
C LEU A 65 8.22 3.65 -1.06
N LEU A 66 7.88 3.14 0.10
CA LEU A 66 8.42 1.93 0.69
C LEU A 66 7.43 0.78 0.46
N ALA A 67 7.53 0.13 -0.70
CA ALA A 67 6.65 -0.97 -1.05
C ALA A 67 6.89 -2.20 -0.17
N HIS A 68 5.81 -2.96 0.11
CA HIS A 68 5.86 -4.18 0.90
C HIS A 68 6.80 -5.22 0.27
N CYS A 69 7.56 -5.94 1.10
CA CYS A 69 8.54 -6.92 0.60
C CYS A 69 7.89 -8.01 -0.27
N THR A 70 6.75 -8.55 0.15
CA THR A 70 6.01 -9.55 -0.63
C THR A 70 5.55 -8.98 -1.99
N GLU A 71 5.11 -7.74 -2.04
CA GLU A 71 4.72 -7.06 -3.27
C GLU A 71 5.90 -6.92 -4.23
N LYS A 72 7.04 -6.44 -3.74
CA LYS A 72 8.26 -6.31 -4.53
C LYS A 72 8.80 -7.64 -5.06
N THR A 73 8.64 -8.71 -4.28
CA THR A 73 9.18 -10.04 -4.63
C THR A 73 8.23 -10.82 -5.54
N ASN A 74 6.93 -10.82 -5.21
CA ASN A 74 5.97 -11.72 -5.85
C ASN A 74 5.14 -11.03 -6.96
N ALA A 75 5.13 -9.70 -6.99
CA ALA A 75 4.44 -8.91 -8.01
C ALA A 75 5.23 -7.62 -8.36
N PRO A 76 6.52 -7.73 -8.78
CA PRO A 76 7.36 -6.57 -9.05
C PRO A 76 6.79 -5.65 -10.13
N ALA A 77 6.14 -6.21 -11.14
CA ALA A 77 5.48 -5.43 -12.19
C ALA A 77 4.33 -4.59 -11.64
N ALA A 78 3.54 -5.13 -10.71
CA ALA A 78 2.47 -4.38 -10.05
C ALA A 78 3.03 -3.30 -9.12
N ALA A 79 4.07 -3.60 -8.33
CA ALA A 79 4.75 -2.61 -7.49
C ALA A 79 5.25 -1.39 -8.30
N ALA A 80 5.73 -1.64 -9.53
CA ALA A 80 6.21 -0.60 -10.45
C ALA A 80 5.09 0.29 -11.03
N LEU A 81 3.81 -0.05 -10.83
CA LEU A 81 2.69 0.77 -11.31
C LEU A 81 2.43 2.01 -10.42
N TRP A 82 2.81 1.99 -9.15
CA TRP A 82 2.54 3.10 -8.23
C TRP A 82 3.01 4.47 -8.74
N PRO A 83 4.24 4.64 -9.26
CA PRO A 83 4.66 5.91 -9.85
C PRO A 83 3.76 6.37 -11.01
N ARG A 84 3.27 5.42 -11.82
CA ARG A 84 2.37 5.72 -12.95
C ARG A 84 0.98 6.15 -12.47
N VAL A 85 0.45 5.51 -11.43
CA VAL A 85 -0.81 5.89 -10.78
C VAL A 85 -0.73 7.32 -10.24
N PHE A 86 0.37 7.65 -9.56
CA PHE A 86 0.58 9.00 -9.03
C PHE A 86 0.75 10.03 -10.15
N ALA A 87 1.48 9.70 -11.20
CA ALA A 87 1.64 10.58 -12.35
C ALA A 87 0.29 10.91 -13.04
N ARG A 88 -0.66 9.95 -13.12
CA ARG A 88 -2.02 10.23 -13.60
C ARG A 88 -2.79 11.20 -12.71
N ALA A 89 -2.50 11.19 -11.42
CA ALA A 89 -3.06 12.13 -10.44
C ALA A 89 -2.33 13.48 -10.38
N GLY A 90 -1.34 13.71 -11.27
CA GLY A 90 -0.52 14.93 -11.26
C GLY A 90 0.49 14.99 -10.11
N LEU A 91 0.82 13.86 -9.49
CA LEU A 91 1.73 13.75 -8.34
C LEU A 91 3.02 13.04 -8.73
N ARG A 92 4.09 13.34 -8.01
CA ARG A 92 5.39 12.67 -8.15
C ARG A 92 5.58 11.66 -7.03
N LEU A 93 5.83 10.40 -7.40
CA LEU A 93 6.16 9.31 -6.48
C LEU A 93 7.42 8.61 -6.95
N GLU A 94 8.38 8.45 -6.04
CA GLU A 94 9.60 7.69 -6.28
C GLU A 94 9.62 6.41 -5.43
N ALA A 95 9.75 5.25 -6.07
CA ALA A 95 9.90 3.99 -5.36
C ALA A 95 11.31 3.86 -4.80
N GLN A 96 11.41 3.62 -3.49
CA GLN A 96 12.69 3.48 -2.81
C GLN A 96 13.13 2.02 -2.73
N ALA A 97 14.39 1.77 -3.02
CA ALA A 97 15.00 0.48 -2.76
C ALA A 97 15.08 0.27 -1.24
N SER A 98 14.35 -0.69 -0.73
CA SER A 98 14.32 -1.02 0.71
C SER A 98 14.30 -2.53 0.93
N GLY A 99 14.87 -2.98 2.03
CA GLY A 99 14.72 -4.36 2.51
C GLY A 99 13.40 -4.59 3.24
N CYS A 100 13.37 -5.60 4.10
CA CYS A 100 12.23 -5.88 4.97
C CYS A 100 12.14 -4.85 6.10
N CYS A 101 10.91 -4.49 6.51
CA CYS A 101 10.68 -3.64 7.68
C CYS A 101 10.90 -4.39 9.02
N GLY A 102 11.08 -5.71 9.00
CA GLY A 102 11.27 -6.53 10.17
C GLY A 102 9.98 -7.02 10.83
N MET A 103 8.80 -6.57 10.42
CA MET A 103 7.54 -6.98 11.06
C MET A 103 7.09 -8.38 10.64
N SER A 104 7.04 -8.68 9.33
CA SER A 104 6.62 -9.98 8.78
C SER A 104 5.35 -10.54 9.44
N GLY A 105 4.21 -9.97 9.13
CA GLY A 105 2.93 -10.31 9.78
C GLY A 105 2.96 -9.93 11.27
N THR A 106 2.85 -10.93 12.14
CA THR A 106 2.91 -10.75 13.61
C THR A 106 4.29 -11.01 14.21
N TYR A 107 5.26 -11.46 13.42
CA TYR A 107 6.60 -11.85 13.88
C TYR A 107 7.26 -10.80 14.76
N GLY A 108 7.24 -9.54 14.33
CA GLY A 108 7.83 -8.44 15.08
C GLY A 108 7.07 -8.04 16.35
N HIS A 109 5.83 -8.52 16.57
CA HIS A 109 5.08 -8.33 17.79
C HIS A 109 5.42 -9.37 18.88
N GLU A 110 5.96 -10.52 18.48
CA GLU A 110 6.33 -11.56 19.42
C GLU A 110 7.60 -11.17 20.19
N GLN A 111 7.55 -11.25 21.53
CA GLN A 111 8.65 -10.85 22.40
C GLN A 111 9.98 -11.54 22.06
N ARG A 112 9.93 -12.83 21.73
CA ARG A 112 11.11 -13.61 21.33
C ARG A 112 11.78 -13.12 20.05
N ASN A 113 11.05 -12.43 19.17
CA ASN A 113 11.52 -11.96 17.87
C ASN A 113 11.81 -10.47 17.85
N LEU A 114 11.49 -9.75 18.92
CA LEU A 114 11.53 -8.30 19.00
C LEU A 114 12.92 -7.74 18.63
N GLN A 115 13.96 -8.27 19.21
CA GLN A 115 15.33 -7.82 18.94
C GLN A 115 15.74 -8.01 17.47
N THR A 116 15.42 -9.19 16.91
CA THR A 116 15.69 -9.48 15.50
C THR A 116 14.90 -8.55 14.58
N SER A 117 13.62 -8.34 14.88
CA SER A 117 12.74 -7.42 14.15
C SER A 117 13.28 -5.99 14.15
N GLN A 118 13.71 -5.48 15.31
CA GLN A 118 14.32 -4.16 15.45
C GLN A 118 15.65 -4.05 14.68
N ARG A 119 16.49 -5.09 14.72
CA ARG A 119 17.74 -5.14 13.98
C ARG A 119 17.53 -5.06 12.46
N ILE A 120 16.57 -5.82 11.94
CA ILE A 120 16.19 -5.77 10.52
C ILE A 120 15.73 -4.35 10.14
N PHE A 121 14.88 -3.75 10.98
CA PHE A 121 14.40 -2.39 10.77
C PHE A 121 15.54 -1.36 10.74
N SER A 122 16.45 -1.43 11.71
CA SER A 122 17.59 -0.51 11.83
C SER A 122 18.57 -0.59 10.66
N GLN A 123 18.68 -1.75 10.02
CA GLN A 123 19.53 -1.95 8.85
C GLN A 123 18.89 -1.55 7.52
N SER A 124 17.58 -1.43 7.47
CA SER A 124 16.84 -1.28 6.22
C SER A 124 16.02 0.02 6.17
N TRP A 125 15.00 0.12 7.02
CA TRP A 125 14.03 1.23 6.95
C TRP A 125 14.46 2.47 7.73
N ALA A 126 15.08 2.29 8.90
CA ALA A 126 15.47 3.42 9.73
C ALA A 126 16.41 4.41 9.02
N PRO A 127 17.46 3.96 8.28
CA PRO A 127 18.33 4.88 7.56
C PRO A 127 17.60 5.66 6.47
N LEU A 128 16.65 5.02 5.75
CA LEU A 128 15.86 5.67 4.71
C LEU A 128 14.97 6.76 5.30
N LEU A 129 14.32 6.45 6.43
CA LEU A 129 13.42 7.38 7.11
C LEU A 129 14.16 8.53 7.81
N ALA A 130 15.42 8.33 8.16
CA ALA A 130 16.29 9.35 8.76
C ALA A 130 17.02 10.21 7.73
N ALA A 131 17.19 9.73 6.50
CA ALA A 131 17.91 10.43 5.42
C ALA A 131 17.07 11.58 4.83
N GLU A 132 16.33 12.30 5.64
CA GLU A 132 15.58 13.45 5.16
C GLU A 132 16.49 14.63 4.83
N PRO A 133 16.32 15.22 3.65
CA PRO A 133 15.84 16.58 3.67
C PRO A 133 14.38 16.57 3.23
N ALA A 134 13.48 17.07 4.07
CA ALA A 134 12.13 17.38 3.60
C ALA A 134 12.22 18.12 2.25
N PRO A 135 11.35 17.85 1.26
CA PRO A 135 9.91 17.84 1.53
C PRO A 135 9.18 16.54 1.05
N ALA A 136 9.85 15.43 0.86
CA ALA A 136 9.17 14.23 0.38
C ALA A 136 8.53 13.44 1.52
N GLU A 137 7.24 13.10 1.39
CA GLU A 137 6.53 12.25 2.33
C GLU A 137 6.76 10.77 2.01
N PHE A 138 7.10 9.97 3.05
CA PHE A 138 7.19 8.52 2.91
C PHE A 138 5.81 7.86 3.02
N LEU A 139 5.51 7.00 2.04
CA LEU A 139 4.33 6.17 1.99
C LEU A 139 4.72 4.69 2.09
N ALA A 140 3.83 3.84 2.60
CA ALA A 140 4.07 2.41 2.65
C ALA A 140 2.81 1.61 2.31
N THR A 141 2.92 0.59 1.43
CA THR A 141 1.78 -0.23 1.00
C THR A 141 1.38 -1.27 2.04
N GLY A 142 2.32 -1.86 2.78
CA GLY A 142 2.02 -2.92 3.76
C GLY A 142 1.53 -2.38 5.09
N TYR A 143 0.44 -2.95 5.61
CA TYR A 143 -0.06 -2.64 6.95
C TYR A 143 0.99 -2.93 8.03
N SER A 144 1.60 -4.13 7.98
CA SER A 144 2.65 -4.53 8.92
C SER A 144 3.85 -3.58 8.90
N CYS A 145 4.20 -3.03 7.72
CA CYS A 145 5.28 -2.07 7.60
C CYS A 145 4.95 -0.73 8.27
N ARG A 146 3.72 -0.21 8.06
CA ARG A 146 3.26 1.03 8.71
C ARG A 146 3.22 0.88 10.23
N SER A 147 2.68 -0.24 10.72
CA SER A 147 2.66 -0.57 12.14
C SER A 147 4.08 -0.65 12.76
N GLN A 148 5.05 -1.19 12.01
CA GLN A 148 6.44 -1.25 12.48
C GLN A 148 7.05 0.14 12.66
N VAL A 149 6.86 1.03 11.68
CA VAL A 149 7.36 2.41 11.74
C VAL A 149 6.72 3.16 12.90
N GLU A 150 5.40 3.06 13.05
CA GLU A 150 4.66 3.70 14.12
C GLU A 150 5.17 3.24 15.49
N ARG A 151 5.38 1.93 15.65
CA ARG A 151 5.87 1.35 16.92
C ARG A 151 7.30 1.75 17.25
N LEU A 152 8.21 1.80 16.26
CA LEU A 152 9.63 2.01 16.51
C LEU A 152 10.06 3.48 16.45
N GLN A 153 9.30 4.33 15.75
CA GLN A 153 9.64 5.74 15.53
C GLN A 153 8.51 6.71 15.90
N ALA A 154 7.39 6.22 16.44
CA ALA A 154 6.20 7.03 16.71
C ALA A 154 5.75 7.88 15.50
N ARG A 155 6.02 7.41 14.29
CA ARG A 155 5.72 8.07 13.01
C ARG A 155 4.69 7.27 12.24
N ARG A 156 3.55 7.88 11.92
CA ARG A 156 2.54 7.27 11.05
C ARG A 156 2.89 7.50 9.59
N LEU A 157 3.04 6.43 8.83
CA LEU A 157 3.11 6.49 7.37
C LEU A 157 1.71 6.29 6.78
N ARG A 158 1.39 7.03 5.73
CA ARG A 158 0.14 6.84 4.98
C ARG A 158 0.30 5.71 3.94
N HIS A 159 -0.82 5.08 3.61
CA HIS A 159 -0.90 4.25 2.41
C HIS A 159 -1.03 5.14 1.16
N PRO A 160 -0.49 4.78 -0.01
CA PRO A 160 -0.67 5.56 -1.24
C PRO A 160 -2.13 5.89 -1.57
N VAL A 161 -3.05 4.97 -1.28
CA VAL A 161 -4.50 5.19 -1.48
C VAL A 161 -5.03 6.32 -0.60
N GLU A 162 -4.49 6.54 0.61
CA GLU A 162 -4.93 7.64 1.48
C GLU A 162 -4.61 9.01 0.87
N VAL A 163 -3.46 9.12 0.17
CA VAL A 163 -3.09 10.35 -0.56
C VAL A 163 -4.06 10.60 -1.72
N LEU A 164 -4.34 9.54 -2.50
CA LEU A 164 -5.27 9.64 -3.62
C LEU A 164 -6.70 9.92 -3.16
N ALA A 165 -7.14 9.29 -2.07
CA ALA A 165 -8.45 9.56 -1.48
C ALA A 165 -8.58 11.03 -1.03
N GLN A 166 -7.55 11.61 -0.43
CA GLN A 166 -7.53 13.02 -0.07
C GLN A 166 -7.64 13.93 -1.31
N LEU A 167 -7.00 13.52 -2.42
CA LEU A 167 -6.99 14.28 -3.66
C LEU A 167 -8.34 14.25 -4.38
N TYR A 168 -8.98 13.07 -4.43
CA TYR A 168 -10.23 12.84 -5.14
C TYR A 168 -11.48 12.91 -4.23
N GLY A 169 -11.30 12.74 -2.92
CA GLY A 169 -12.39 12.58 -1.94
C GLY A 169 -12.96 13.87 -1.37
N ALA A 170 -12.63 15.04 -1.92
CA ALA A 170 -13.05 16.34 -1.39
C ALA A 170 -14.58 16.62 -1.40
N GLY A 171 -15.40 15.63 -1.79
CA GLY A 171 -16.86 15.72 -1.77
C GLY A 171 -17.54 15.02 -0.59
N CYS A 172 -16.82 14.24 0.22
CA CYS A 172 -17.45 13.45 1.30
C CYS A 172 -17.50 14.14 2.67
N GLU A 173 -16.85 15.27 2.86
CA GLU A 173 -16.86 15.98 4.16
C GLU A 173 -18.04 16.97 4.33
N GLU A 174 -18.67 17.42 3.25
CA GLU A 174 -19.82 18.34 3.34
C GLU A 174 -21.11 17.64 3.78
N ASP A 175 -21.29 16.35 3.53
CA ASP A 175 -22.52 15.63 3.90
C ASP A 175 -22.58 15.20 5.38
N ALA A 176 -21.44 15.14 6.08
CA ALA A 176 -21.41 14.77 7.49
C ALA A 176 -21.74 15.93 8.45
N ALA A 177 -21.67 17.18 7.99
CA ALA A 177 -21.99 18.36 8.80
C ALA A 177 -23.48 18.72 8.78
N THR A 178 -24.26 18.18 7.82
CA THR A 178 -25.68 18.50 7.65
C THR A 178 -26.62 17.47 8.29
N ALA A 179 -26.07 16.39 8.87
CA ALA A 179 -26.82 15.30 9.52
C ALA A 179 -26.71 15.32 11.06
N ARG A 180 -26.66 16.49 11.68
CA ARG A 180 -26.81 16.65 13.15
C ARG A 180 -27.99 17.53 13.49
#